data_89d2d09080d229a3f58569eaf2f7cd5b
#
_entry.id   89d2d09080d229a3f58569eaf2f7cd5b
#
_cell.length_a   1.000
_cell.length_b   1.000
_cell.length_c   1.000
_cell.angle_alpha   90.00
_cell.angle_beta   90.00
_cell.angle_gamma   90.00
#
_symmetry.space_group_name_H-M   'P 1'
#
loop_
_entity.id
_entity.type
_entity.pdbx_description
1 polymer ?
#
loop_
_entity_poly.entity_id
_entity_poly.type
_entity_poly.pdbx_seq_one_letter_code
_entity_poly.pdbx_strand_id
1 'polypeptide(L)'
;YKILVSGTGTGFTKKSLKIKLGPNFNFQLIECCIDLDDVSKNTLTNAIETLKWASKNDIKEFILITSNYHMPRAILEFKNVMPNLKIYTYAITPKKHNIENWLSSYQTFSLVFTEYCKFIISGLRIKFFST
;
A
#
# COMPACT_ATOMS: atom_id res chain seq x y z
N TYR A 1 17.44 -1.70 -7.88
CA TYR A 1 16.20 -1.25 -7.21
C TYR A 1 15.00 -1.93 -7.86
N LYS A 2 14.01 -2.35 -7.05
CA LYS A 2 12.75 -2.93 -7.52
C LYS A 2 11.56 -2.21 -6.88
N ILE A 3 10.45 -2.16 -7.59
CA ILE A 3 9.20 -1.54 -7.14
C ILE A 3 8.11 -2.60 -7.23
N LEU A 4 7.33 -2.76 -6.16
CA LEU A 4 6.09 -3.51 -6.17
C LEU A 4 4.91 -2.53 -6.14
N VAL A 5 4.04 -2.59 -7.13
CA VAL A 5 2.75 -1.89 -7.12
C VAL A 5 1.70 -2.86 -6.63
N SER A 6 1.32 -2.72 -5.36
CA SER A 6 0.43 -3.65 -4.67
C SER A 6 -1.04 -3.25 -4.79
N GLY A 7 -1.93 -4.26 -4.81
CA GLY A 7 -3.37 -4.07 -4.81
C GLY A 7 -3.91 -3.43 -6.10
N THR A 8 -3.32 -3.74 -7.23
CA THR A 8 -3.72 -3.15 -8.51
C THR A 8 -5.09 -3.62 -9.02
N GLY A 9 -5.59 -4.74 -8.45
CA GLY A 9 -6.81 -5.41 -8.89
C GLY A 9 -6.59 -6.32 -10.10
N THR A 10 -7.51 -7.28 -10.26
CA THR A 10 -7.45 -8.26 -11.34
C THR A 10 -7.52 -7.61 -12.72
N GLY A 11 -6.61 -8.02 -13.59
CA GLY A 11 -6.54 -7.52 -14.98
C GLY A 11 -5.74 -6.22 -15.16
N PHE A 12 -5.17 -5.65 -14.10
CA PHE A 12 -4.23 -4.54 -14.26
C PHE A 12 -2.88 -5.06 -14.76
N THR A 13 -2.39 -4.50 -15.85
CA THR A 13 -1.18 -4.97 -16.54
C THR A 13 -0.11 -3.88 -16.61
N LYS A 14 1.11 -4.27 -16.93
CA LYS A 14 2.18 -3.29 -17.25
C LYS A 14 1.79 -2.35 -18.38
N LYS A 15 0.98 -2.81 -19.34
CA LYS A 15 0.42 -1.96 -20.42
C LYS A 15 -0.52 -0.90 -19.83
N SER A 16 -1.38 -1.26 -18.89
CA SER A 16 -2.26 -0.31 -18.18
C SER A 16 -1.46 0.71 -17.39
N LEU A 17 -0.36 0.26 -16.76
CA LEU A 17 0.55 1.16 -16.05
C LEU A 17 1.23 2.15 -16.99
N LYS A 18 1.71 1.71 -18.16
CA LYS A 18 2.28 2.58 -19.20
C LYS A 18 1.33 3.71 -19.62
N ILE A 19 0.07 3.36 -19.84
CA ILE A 19 -0.97 4.34 -20.20
C ILE A 19 -1.16 5.39 -19.08
N LYS A 20 -1.19 4.95 -17.82
CA LYS A 20 -1.36 5.87 -16.67
C LYS A 20 -0.18 6.78 -16.43
N LEU A 21 1.05 6.32 -16.66
CA LEU A 21 2.27 7.10 -16.46
C LEU A 21 2.54 8.08 -17.59
N GLY A 22 1.94 7.85 -18.77
CA GLY A 22 2.07 8.73 -19.92
C GLY A 22 3.39 8.58 -20.69
N PRO A 23 3.52 9.27 -21.84
CA PRO A 23 4.61 9.04 -22.80
C PRO A 23 5.99 9.50 -22.31
N ASN A 24 6.06 10.40 -21.33
CA ASN A 24 7.32 10.93 -20.81
C ASN A 24 8.02 10.02 -19.81
N PHE A 25 7.39 8.88 -19.44
CA PHE A 25 7.99 7.93 -18.51
C PHE A 25 8.92 6.96 -19.23
N ASN A 26 10.06 6.63 -18.61
CA ASN A 26 10.98 5.63 -19.15
C ASN A 26 10.38 4.23 -19.03
N PHE A 27 9.81 3.71 -20.12
CA PHE A 27 9.14 2.42 -20.14
C PHE A 27 10.05 1.21 -19.91
N GLN A 28 11.37 1.35 -20.12
CA GLN A 28 12.30 0.29 -19.79
C GLN A 28 12.28 -0.03 -18.29
N LEU A 29 12.09 0.98 -17.43
CA LEU A 29 11.95 0.80 -15.97
C LEU A 29 10.73 -0.04 -15.59
N ILE A 30 9.65 0.01 -16.38
CA ILE A 30 8.45 -0.80 -16.12
C ILE A 30 8.76 -2.28 -16.35
N GLU A 31 9.51 -2.60 -17.39
CA GLU A 31 9.79 -4.01 -17.73
C GLU A 31 10.81 -4.62 -16.77
N CYS A 32 11.92 -3.92 -16.49
CA CYS A 32 13.00 -4.47 -15.65
C CYS A 32 12.66 -4.51 -14.17
N CYS A 33 11.91 -3.50 -13.69
CA CYS A 33 12.07 -3.12 -12.29
C CYS A 33 10.76 -2.92 -11.56
N ILE A 34 9.60 -3.00 -12.23
CA ILE A 34 8.27 -2.88 -11.63
C ILE A 34 7.55 -4.22 -11.71
N ASP A 35 7.20 -4.74 -10.54
CA ASP A 35 6.32 -5.88 -10.38
C ASP A 35 4.92 -5.42 -9.96
N LEU A 36 3.88 -6.15 -10.36
CA LEU A 36 2.49 -5.84 -10.06
C LEU A 36 1.92 -6.95 -9.17
N ASP A 37 1.20 -6.57 -8.12
CA ASP A 37 0.39 -7.47 -7.31
C ASP A 37 -1.10 -7.23 -7.63
N ASP A 38 -1.66 -8.12 -8.40
CA ASP A 38 -3.06 -8.14 -8.82
C ASP A 38 -3.94 -9.13 -7.99
N VAL A 39 -3.32 -9.84 -7.05
CA VAL A 39 -3.96 -10.86 -6.22
C VAL A 39 -4.58 -10.26 -4.96
N SER A 40 -3.93 -9.25 -4.40
CA SER A 40 -4.32 -8.67 -3.13
C SER A 40 -5.63 -7.90 -3.19
N LYS A 41 -6.51 -8.15 -2.20
CA LYS A 41 -7.85 -7.52 -2.11
C LYS A 41 -8.00 -6.59 -0.90
N ASN A 42 -7.08 -6.62 0.04
CA ASN A 42 -7.10 -5.82 1.26
C ASN A 42 -5.67 -5.61 1.79
N THR A 43 -5.53 -4.78 2.84
CA THR A 43 -4.21 -4.42 3.37
C THR A 43 -3.43 -5.59 3.96
N LEU A 44 -4.12 -6.55 4.59
CA LEU A 44 -3.46 -7.76 5.09
C LEU A 44 -2.89 -8.59 3.93
N THR A 45 -3.67 -8.82 2.87
CA THR A 45 -3.20 -9.57 1.70
C THR A 45 -2.10 -8.81 0.96
N ASN A 46 -2.16 -7.46 0.90
CA ASN A 46 -1.05 -6.65 0.38
C ASN A 46 0.25 -6.91 1.17
N ALA A 47 0.18 -6.97 2.50
CA ALA A 47 1.35 -7.25 3.33
C ALA A 47 1.89 -8.67 3.08
N ILE A 48 1.01 -9.67 2.98
CA ILE A 48 1.40 -11.07 2.70
C ILE A 48 2.07 -11.19 1.33
N GLU A 49 1.50 -10.64 0.28
CA GLU A 49 2.08 -10.70 -1.07
C GLU A 49 3.38 -9.90 -1.16
N THR A 50 3.47 -8.77 -0.44
CA THR A 50 4.73 -8.01 -0.33
C THR A 50 5.81 -8.83 0.37
N LEU A 51 5.50 -9.59 1.43
CA LEU A 51 6.46 -10.48 2.07
C LEU A 51 6.97 -11.56 1.11
N LYS A 52 6.08 -12.20 0.37
CA LYS A 52 6.47 -13.20 -0.65
C LYS A 52 7.38 -12.59 -1.71
N TRP A 53 7.02 -11.41 -2.21
CA TRP A 53 7.80 -10.67 -3.19
C TRP A 53 9.17 -10.26 -2.64
N ALA A 54 9.23 -9.74 -1.41
CA ALA A 54 10.48 -9.36 -0.75
C ALA A 54 11.41 -10.57 -0.56
N SER A 55 10.85 -11.70 -0.11
CA SER A 55 11.60 -12.96 0.06
C SER A 55 12.15 -13.48 -1.25
N LYS A 56 11.35 -13.49 -2.33
CA LYS A 56 11.78 -13.91 -3.66
C LYS A 56 12.91 -13.07 -4.23
N ASN A 57 12.97 -11.79 -3.86
CA ASN A 57 13.95 -10.83 -4.37
C ASN A 57 15.08 -10.51 -3.38
N ASP A 58 15.16 -11.23 -2.25
CA ASP A 58 16.14 -11.02 -1.16
C ASP A 58 16.16 -9.57 -0.62
N ILE A 59 14.98 -8.95 -0.53
CA ILE A 59 14.81 -7.60 -0.03
C ILE A 59 14.72 -7.64 1.50
N LYS A 60 15.59 -6.90 2.18
CA LYS A 60 15.64 -6.80 3.65
C LYS A 60 15.03 -5.50 4.18
N GLU A 61 14.94 -4.49 3.32
CA GLU A 61 14.36 -3.19 3.65
C GLU A 61 13.66 -2.59 2.44
N PHE A 62 12.60 -1.82 2.68
CA PHE A 62 11.88 -1.12 1.63
C PHE A 62 11.18 0.14 2.14
N ILE A 63 10.75 0.98 1.21
CA ILE A 63 9.94 2.16 1.50
C ILE A 63 8.49 1.83 1.19
N LEU A 64 7.62 1.89 2.20
CA LEU A 64 6.18 1.78 2.05
C LEU A 64 5.59 3.16 1.71
N ILE A 65 5.01 3.27 0.51
CA ILE A 65 4.41 4.50 0.02
C ILE A 65 2.90 4.32 -0.06
N THR A 66 2.15 5.14 0.66
CA THR A 66 0.69 5.17 0.60
C THR A 66 0.13 6.51 1.07
N SER A 67 -1.20 6.69 1.02
CA SER A 67 -1.82 7.91 1.50
C SER A 67 -1.69 8.06 3.03
N ASN A 68 -1.60 9.30 3.48
CA ASN A 68 -1.43 9.64 4.90
C ASN A 68 -2.55 9.06 5.79
N TYR A 69 -3.81 9.10 5.36
CA TYR A 69 -4.93 8.53 6.11
C TYR A 69 -4.92 6.99 6.17
N HIS A 70 -4.27 6.33 5.22
CA HIS A 70 -4.13 4.87 5.17
C HIS A 70 -2.87 4.36 5.87
N MET A 71 -1.83 5.18 5.99
CA MET A 71 -0.51 4.80 6.50
C MET A 71 -0.56 4.11 7.88
N PRO A 72 -1.33 4.58 8.89
CA PRO A 72 -1.37 3.91 10.19
C PRO A 72 -1.80 2.44 10.09
N ARG A 73 -2.84 2.13 9.30
CA ARG A 73 -3.31 0.77 9.10
C ARG A 73 -2.32 -0.06 8.28
N ALA A 74 -1.74 0.52 7.25
CA ALA A 74 -0.75 -0.16 6.43
C ALA A 74 0.47 -0.58 7.27
N ILE A 75 1.07 0.31 8.07
CA ILE A 75 2.20 0.01 8.94
C ILE A 75 1.85 -1.11 9.93
N LEU A 76 0.66 -1.06 10.54
CA LEU A 76 0.21 -2.06 11.50
C LEU A 76 0.18 -3.46 10.88
N GLU A 77 -0.43 -3.60 9.70
CA GLU A 77 -0.52 -4.87 8.99
C GLU A 77 0.84 -5.37 8.50
N PHE A 78 1.64 -4.48 7.92
CA PHE A 78 2.95 -4.81 7.38
C PHE A 78 3.92 -5.26 8.49
N LYS A 79 3.98 -4.55 9.62
CA LYS A 79 4.81 -4.94 10.75
C LYS A 79 4.37 -6.26 11.39
N ASN A 80 3.07 -6.54 11.40
CA ASN A 80 2.56 -7.81 11.90
C ASN A 80 2.99 -8.98 11.00
N VAL A 81 2.91 -8.83 9.67
CA VAL A 81 3.24 -9.89 8.71
C VAL A 81 4.75 -10.05 8.54
N MET A 82 5.53 -8.97 8.63
CA MET A 82 6.97 -8.98 8.37
C MET A 82 7.76 -8.21 9.43
N PRO A 83 7.77 -8.71 10.70
CA PRO A 83 8.38 -8.00 11.83
C PRO A 83 9.90 -7.81 11.68
N ASN A 84 10.56 -8.66 10.90
CA ASN A 84 12.01 -8.66 10.72
C ASN A 84 12.50 -7.81 9.53
N LEU A 85 11.58 -7.31 8.70
CA LEU A 85 11.95 -6.41 7.60
C LEU A 85 11.97 -4.96 8.07
N LYS A 86 12.95 -4.21 7.58
CA LYS A 86 13.04 -2.79 7.88
C LYS A 86 12.15 -1.99 6.94
N ILE A 87 11.12 -1.35 7.50
CA ILE A 87 10.11 -0.62 6.75
C ILE A 87 10.29 0.88 7.00
N TYR A 88 10.66 1.61 5.96
CA TYR A 88 10.57 3.06 5.94
C TYR A 88 9.21 3.49 5.40
N THR A 89 8.73 4.65 5.76
CA THR A 89 7.42 5.12 5.36
C THR A 89 7.49 6.44 4.63
N TYR A 90 6.70 6.57 3.56
CA TYR A 90 6.52 7.82 2.85
C TYR A 90 5.02 8.05 2.60
N ALA A 91 4.44 8.98 3.35
CA ALA A 91 3.01 9.30 3.27
C ALA A 91 2.74 10.36 2.20
N ILE A 92 1.79 10.08 1.31
CA ILE A 92 1.34 11.02 0.28
C ILE A 92 0.00 11.63 0.72
N THR A 93 -0.12 12.95 0.63
CA THR A 93 -1.39 13.65 0.81
C THR A 93 -2.10 13.76 -0.55
N PRO A 94 -3.20 13.02 -0.78
CA PRO A 94 -3.92 13.10 -2.04
C PRO A 94 -4.55 14.49 -2.25
N LYS A 95 -4.34 15.07 -3.43
CA LYS A 95 -4.88 16.40 -3.77
C LYS A 95 -6.43 16.46 -3.74
N LYS A 96 -7.10 15.31 -3.97
CA LYS A 96 -8.56 15.21 -4.04
C LYS A 96 -9.23 15.38 -2.67
N HIS A 97 -8.53 15.06 -1.58
CA HIS A 97 -9.08 15.09 -0.23
C HIS A 97 -8.26 16.07 0.62
N ASN A 98 -8.93 17.12 1.08
CA ASN A 98 -8.31 18.06 2.03
C ASN A 98 -8.29 17.43 3.43
N ILE A 99 -7.23 16.68 3.73
CA ILE A 99 -7.10 15.97 5.01
C ILE A 99 -6.89 16.96 6.18
N GLU A 100 -6.30 18.13 5.96
CA GLU A 100 -6.11 19.14 7.00
C GLU A 100 -7.45 19.67 7.53
N ASN A 101 -8.45 19.76 6.63
CA ASN A 101 -9.82 20.16 6.96
C ASN A 101 -10.81 19.02 6.76
N TRP A 102 -10.47 17.82 7.25
CA TRP A 102 -11.26 16.60 7.02
C TRP A 102 -12.71 16.68 7.52
N LEU A 103 -13.01 17.56 8.50
CA LEU A 103 -14.35 17.81 9.00
C LEU A 103 -15.20 18.71 8.08
N SER A 104 -14.58 19.44 7.14
CA SER A 104 -15.30 20.37 6.26
C SER A 104 -16.01 19.69 5.08
N SER A 105 -15.72 18.42 4.80
CA SER A 105 -16.29 17.66 3.71
C SER A 105 -16.76 16.29 4.19
N TYR A 106 -18.03 15.97 3.99
CA TYR A 106 -18.58 14.66 4.35
C TYR A 106 -17.81 13.50 3.67
N GLN A 107 -17.37 13.67 2.43
CA GLN A 107 -16.61 12.65 1.71
C GLN A 107 -15.25 12.40 2.37
N THR A 108 -14.53 13.46 2.75
CA THR A 108 -13.24 13.35 3.42
C THR A 108 -13.40 12.82 4.85
N PHE A 109 -14.42 13.29 5.57
CA PHE A 109 -14.77 12.75 6.89
C PHE A 109 -15.04 11.25 6.84
N SER A 110 -15.94 10.82 5.95
CA SER A 110 -16.28 9.39 5.79
C SER A 110 -15.07 8.53 5.44
N LEU A 111 -14.18 9.03 4.58
CA LEU A 111 -12.94 8.34 4.22
C LEU A 111 -12.04 8.14 5.43
N VAL A 112 -11.71 9.22 6.14
CA VAL A 112 -10.82 9.19 7.32
C VAL A 112 -11.42 8.33 8.44
N PHE A 113 -12.71 8.51 8.72
CA PHE A 113 -13.42 7.73 9.73
C PHE A 113 -13.46 6.23 9.40
N THR A 114 -13.72 5.89 8.14
CA THR A 114 -13.71 4.48 7.69
C THR A 114 -12.32 3.86 7.83
N GLU A 115 -11.25 4.56 7.47
CA GLU A 115 -9.88 4.06 7.64
C GLU A 115 -9.50 3.94 9.11
N TYR A 116 -9.96 4.85 9.97
CA TYR A 116 -9.78 4.75 11.41
C TYR A 116 -10.48 3.51 12.00
N CYS A 117 -11.75 3.26 11.64
CA CYS A 117 -12.46 2.05 12.06
C CYS A 117 -11.74 0.77 11.61
N LYS A 118 -11.28 0.72 10.35
CA LYS A 118 -10.51 -0.42 9.84
C LYS A 118 -9.17 -0.59 10.59
N PHE A 119 -8.51 0.50 10.95
CA PHE A 119 -7.28 0.45 11.76
C PHE A 119 -7.53 -0.18 13.12
N ILE A 120 -8.60 0.22 13.84
CA ILE A 120 -8.98 -0.37 15.13
C ILE A 120 -9.30 -1.86 14.98
N ILE A 121 -10.09 -2.23 13.97
CA ILE A 121 -10.44 -3.64 13.68
C ILE A 121 -9.18 -4.47 13.41
N SER A 122 -8.25 -3.95 12.61
CA SER A 122 -6.96 -4.62 12.35
C SER A 122 -6.15 -4.80 13.64
N GLY A 123 -6.08 -3.79 14.49
CA GLY A 123 -5.39 -3.87 15.78
C GLY A 123 -5.99 -4.92 16.72
N LEU A 124 -7.32 -4.95 16.83
CA LEU A 124 -8.02 -5.97 17.62
C LEU A 124 -7.78 -7.38 17.05
N ARG A 125 -7.91 -7.55 15.75
CA ARG A 125 -7.62 -8.83 15.08
C ARG A 125 -6.20 -9.30 15.38
N ILE A 126 -5.20 -8.45 15.22
CA ILE A 126 -3.81 -8.79 15.50
C ILE A 126 -3.62 -9.17 16.97
N LYS A 127 -4.18 -8.37 17.89
CA LYS A 127 -4.05 -8.63 19.32
C LYS A 127 -4.66 -9.97 19.78
N PHE A 128 -5.78 -10.36 19.19
CA PHE A 128 -6.53 -11.53 19.67
C PHE A 128 -6.35 -12.80 18.81
N PHE A 129 -5.89 -12.68 17.58
CA PHE A 129 -5.84 -13.79 16.62
C PHE A 129 -4.49 -13.98 15.94
N SER A 130 -3.51 -13.09 16.16
CA SER A 130 -2.14 -13.28 15.68
C SER A 130 -1.35 -13.99 16.75
N THR A 131 -1.29 -15.32 16.65
CA THR A 131 -0.39 -16.21 17.40
C THR A 131 0.84 -16.50 16.57
#